data_afdc04a3db0119be0f2cfb0f88e4e168
#
_entry.id   afdc04a3db0119be0f2cfb0f88e4e168
#
_cell.length_a   1.000
_cell.length_b   1.000
_cell.length_c   1.000
_cell.angle_alpha   90.00
_cell.angle_beta   90.00
_cell.angle_gamma   90.00
#
_symmetry.space_group_name_H-M   'P 1'
#
loop_
_entity.id
_entity.type
_entity.pdbx_description
1 polymer ?
#
loop_
_entity_poly.entity_id
_entity_poly.type
_entity_poly.pdbx_seq_one_letter_code
_entity_poly.pdbx_strand_id
1 'polypeptide(L)'
;MNAKHEINDHLMAQLRNDLLDSLDEEFELEMEDRLGEDASRTGATASSRILYFRELLRLQTELVKLQDWVVHSRHRMVILFEGRDAAGKGGVIKRITQRLNPRVCRVAALPAPNDREKTQWYFQRYISHFPAAGEIVLFDRSWYNRAGVEKVMGFCSDDEYEEFFRSVPEFEKMLVRSGIQLVKYWFSITDDEQHARFVGRIQDPLKQWKLSPMDLESRRRWEDYTRAKETMLERTHIPEAPWWIVQAVDKKRARLNCIDHLLSQVPYHDVPHPDVQLPARVRNPDYIRHPVPDNMFVPEKY
;
A
#
# COMPACT_ATOMS: atom_id res chain seq x y z
N MET A 1 -23.13 12.17 40.54
CA MET A 1 -22.24 10.99 40.31
C MET A 1 -22.65 10.15 39.09
N ASN A 2 -23.95 10.10 38.73
CA ASN A 2 -24.45 9.29 37.61
C ASN A 2 -24.04 9.80 36.20
N ALA A 3 -24.07 11.11 35.92
CA ALA A 3 -23.81 11.61 34.58
C ALA A 3 -22.40 11.32 34.01
N LYS A 4 -21.38 11.27 34.86
CA LYS A 4 -20.01 10.90 34.42
C LYS A 4 -19.88 9.41 34.09
N HIS A 5 -20.67 8.57 34.71
CA HIS A 5 -20.67 7.10 34.47
C HIS A 5 -21.39 6.80 33.14
N GLU A 6 -22.54 7.43 32.91
CA GLU A 6 -23.32 7.27 31.67
C GLU A 6 -22.57 7.80 30.43
N ILE A 7 -21.81 8.91 30.56
CA ILE A 7 -20.97 9.43 29.46
C ILE A 7 -19.83 8.47 29.14
N ASN A 8 -19.26 7.85 30.16
CA ASN A 8 -18.16 6.90 29.99
C ASN A 8 -18.65 5.59 29.33
N ASP A 9 -19.82 5.11 29.73
CA ASP A 9 -20.44 3.90 29.17
C ASP A 9 -20.86 4.11 27.69
N HIS A 10 -21.38 5.30 27.36
CA HIS A 10 -21.73 5.64 25.98
C HIS A 10 -20.47 5.77 25.10
N LEU A 11 -19.41 6.41 25.59
CA LEU A 11 -18.15 6.51 24.89
C LEU A 11 -17.50 5.13 24.67
N MET A 12 -17.54 4.25 25.70
CA MET A 12 -17.02 2.89 25.57
C MET A 12 -17.83 2.04 24.59
N ALA A 13 -19.16 2.26 24.52
CA ALA A 13 -20.01 1.62 23.53
C ALA A 13 -19.69 2.10 22.10
N GLN A 14 -19.46 3.40 21.90
CA GLN A 14 -19.03 3.96 20.61
C GLN A 14 -17.69 3.42 20.18
N LEU A 15 -16.66 3.44 21.06
CA LEU A 15 -15.34 2.89 20.77
C LEU A 15 -15.38 1.39 20.42
N ARG A 16 -16.30 0.66 21.06
CA ARG A 16 -16.51 -0.76 20.74
C ARG A 16 -17.16 -0.94 19.36
N ASN A 17 -18.11 -0.09 18.99
CA ASN A 17 -18.73 -0.13 17.66
C ASN A 17 -17.73 0.25 16.58
N ASP A 18 -16.96 1.31 16.77
CA ASP A 18 -15.90 1.73 15.82
C ASP A 18 -14.86 0.61 15.62
N LEU A 19 -14.54 -0.15 16.67
CA LEU A 19 -13.66 -1.30 16.56
C LEU A 19 -14.31 -2.46 15.78
N LEU A 20 -15.61 -2.71 15.99
CA LEU A 20 -16.36 -3.73 15.25
C LEU A 20 -16.46 -3.35 13.77
N ASP A 21 -16.81 -2.09 13.45
CA ASP A 21 -16.86 -1.59 12.08
C ASP A 21 -15.50 -1.74 11.38
N SER A 22 -14.42 -1.49 12.10
CA SER A 22 -13.06 -1.71 11.60
C SER A 22 -12.72 -3.17 11.31
N LEU A 23 -13.27 -4.09 12.09
CA LEU A 23 -13.11 -5.53 11.86
C LEU A 23 -13.97 -5.99 10.69
N ASP A 24 -15.17 -5.42 10.53
CA ASP A 24 -16.06 -5.71 9.42
C ASP A 24 -15.47 -5.26 8.09
N GLU A 25 -14.89 -4.04 8.01
CA GLU A 25 -14.16 -3.58 6.83
C GLU A 25 -13.02 -4.52 6.43
N GLU A 26 -12.23 -5.00 7.39
CA GLU A 26 -11.15 -5.93 7.09
C GLU A 26 -11.67 -7.32 6.72
N PHE A 27 -12.78 -7.73 7.31
CA PHE A 27 -13.49 -8.96 6.95
C PHE A 27 -14.03 -8.91 5.52
N GLU A 28 -14.66 -7.81 5.11
CA GLU A 28 -15.11 -7.59 3.74
C GLU A 28 -13.95 -7.66 2.74
N LEU A 29 -12.82 -7.01 3.05
CA LEU A 29 -11.61 -7.08 2.23
C LEU A 29 -11.04 -8.50 2.13
N GLU A 30 -11.16 -9.29 3.19
CA GLU A 30 -10.78 -10.70 3.16
C GLU A 30 -11.76 -11.54 2.34
N MET A 31 -13.04 -11.25 2.41
CA MET A 31 -14.07 -11.91 1.58
C MET A 31 -13.84 -11.62 0.10
N GLU A 32 -13.51 -10.37 -0.27
CA GLU A 32 -13.12 -10.02 -1.65
C GLU A 32 -11.93 -10.86 -2.14
N ASP A 33 -10.93 -11.07 -1.28
CA ASP A 33 -9.77 -11.90 -1.63
C ASP A 33 -10.12 -13.40 -1.78
N ARG A 34 -11.18 -13.87 -1.11
CA ARG A 34 -11.58 -15.30 -1.07
C ARG A 34 -12.51 -15.74 -2.17
N LEU A 35 -13.38 -14.89 -2.66
CA LEU A 35 -14.30 -15.23 -3.74
C LEU A 35 -13.57 -15.73 -5.01
N GLY A 36 -12.24 -15.63 -5.05
CA GLY A 36 -11.40 -16.16 -6.11
C GLY A 36 -10.47 -17.32 -5.71
N GLU A 37 -10.54 -17.82 -4.47
CA GLU A 37 -9.74 -18.95 -4.01
C GLU A 37 -10.65 -20.18 -3.80
N ASP A 38 -10.27 -21.32 -4.38
CA ASP A 38 -10.95 -22.58 -4.20
C ASP A 38 -11.12 -22.88 -2.69
N ALA A 39 -12.35 -22.99 -2.22
CA ALA A 39 -12.68 -23.23 -0.79
C ALA A 39 -12.01 -24.49 -0.21
N SER A 40 -11.50 -25.37 -1.07
CA SER A 40 -10.81 -26.62 -0.69
C SER A 40 -9.38 -26.42 -0.15
N ARG A 41 -8.73 -25.26 -0.41
CA ARG A 41 -7.34 -24.98 0.00
C ARG A 41 -7.19 -24.31 1.37
N THR A 42 -8.26 -23.82 1.95
CA THR A 42 -8.18 -23.07 3.21
C THR A 42 -8.75 -23.83 4.40
N GLY A 43 -8.00 -24.82 4.90
CA GLY A 43 -8.15 -25.36 6.25
C GLY A 43 -7.78 -24.37 7.37
N ALA A 44 -7.87 -23.05 7.10
CA ALA A 44 -7.66 -22.03 8.11
C ALA A 44 -8.83 -22.01 9.07
N THR A 45 -8.61 -22.52 10.29
CA THR A 45 -9.57 -22.49 11.39
C THR A 45 -9.96 -21.03 11.70
N ALA A 46 -11.17 -20.81 12.23
CA ALA A 46 -11.61 -19.49 12.72
C ALA A 46 -10.55 -18.85 13.65
N SER A 47 -9.84 -19.65 14.42
CA SER A 47 -8.74 -19.24 15.29
C SER A 47 -7.58 -18.59 14.53
N SER A 48 -7.19 -19.10 13.35
CA SER A 48 -6.09 -18.51 12.57
C SER A 48 -6.46 -17.17 11.94
N ARG A 49 -7.75 -16.95 11.65
CA ARG A 49 -8.26 -15.66 11.17
C ARG A 49 -8.19 -14.59 12.26
N ILE A 50 -8.70 -14.91 13.43
CA ILE A 50 -8.67 -14.01 14.60
C ILE A 50 -7.23 -13.60 14.92
N LEU A 51 -6.29 -14.54 14.85
CA LEU A 51 -4.86 -14.25 15.04
C LEU A 51 -4.31 -13.30 13.98
N TYR A 52 -4.65 -13.50 12.71
CA TYR A 52 -4.25 -12.62 11.63
C TYR A 52 -4.77 -11.20 11.84
N PHE A 53 -6.07 -11.03 12.11
CA PHE A 53 -6.66 -9.70 12.33
C PHE A 53 -6.08 -8.99 13.54
N ARG A 54 -5.91 -9.72 14.65
CA ARG A 54 -5.28 -9.15 15.85
C ARG A 54 -3.87 -8.64 15.56
N GLU A 55 -3.08 -9.40 14.83
CA GLU A 55 -1.72 -9.02 14.49
C GLU A 55 -1.69 -7.87 13.48
N LEU A 56 -2.57 -7.88 12.49
CA LEU A 56 -2.71 -6.80 11.54
C LEU A 56 -3.09 -5.48 12.23
N LEU A 57 -4.08 -5.49 13.13
CA LEU A 57 -4.47 -4.29 13.90
C LEU A 57 -3.32 -3.80 14.78
N ARG A 58 -2.57 -4.69 15.42
CA ARG A 58 -1.37 -4.32 16.16
C ARG A 58 -0.35 -3.59 15.27
N LEU A 59 -0.06 -4.14 14.11
CA LEU A 59 0.88 -3.54 13.15
C LEU A 59 0.34 -2.23 12.57
N GLN A 60 -0.97 -2.11 12.33
CA GLN A 60 -1.58 -0.86 11.88
C GLN A 60 -1.52 0.23 12.96
N THR A 61 -1.64 -0.12 14.23
CA THR A 61 -1.41 0.82 15.34
C THR A 61 0.03 1.33 15.34
N GLU A 62 1.00 0.45 15.11
CA GLU A 62 2.40 0.85 14.98
C GLU A 62 2.65 1.72 13.74
N LEU A 63 1.96 1.47 12.62
CA LEU A 63 2.03 2.35 11.43
C LEU A 63 1.51 3.76 11.71
N VAL A 64 0.46 3.91 12.53
CA VAL A 64 -0.03 5.24 12.97
C VAL A 64 1.04 5.95 13.80
N LYS A 65 1.69 5.26 14.75
CA LYS A 65 2.80 5.83 15.52
C LYS A 65 3.98 6.23 14.62
N LEU A 66 4.31 5.38 13.64
CA LEU A 66 5.32 5.72 12.64
C LEU A 66 4.95 6.99 11.88
N GLN A 67 3.69 7.12 11.43
CA GLN A 67 3.21 8.33 10.77
C GLN A 67 3.39 9.58 11.63
N ASP A 68 2.98 9.52 12.90
CA ASP A 68 3.09 10.65 13.82
C ASP A 68 4.55 11.05 14.04
N TRP A 69 5.42 10.06 14.16
CA TRP A 69 6.85 10.28 14.24
C TRP A 69 7.43 10.90 12.96
N VAL A 70 7.01 10.42 11.78
CA VAL A 70 7.43 10.97 10.47
C VAL A 70 7.05 12.44 10.36
N VAL A 71 5.84 12.81 10.76
CA VAL A 71 5.38 14.22 10.78
C VAL A 71 6.21 15.04 11.75
N HIS A 72 6.38 14.57 13.00
CA HIS A 72 7.09 15.27 14.04
C HIS A 72 8.57 15.47 13.72
N SER A 73 9.25 14.43 13.26
CA SER A 73 10.68 14.45 12.90
C SER A 73 10.95 15.09 11.53
N ARG A 74 9.90 15.40 10.76
CA ARG A 74 9.98 15.87 9.39
C ARG A 74 10.71 14.87 8.46
N HIS A 75 10.65 13.60 8.80
CA HIS A 75 11.27 12.52 8.04
C HIS A 75 10.62 12.38 6.65
N ARG A 76 11.38 11.88 5.67
CA ARG A 76 10.91 11.67 4.30
C ARG A 76 11.11 10.22 3.92
N MET A 77 10.03 9.55 3.52
CA MET A 77 10.10 8.13 3.16
C MET A 77 9.57 7.88 1.75
N VAL A 78 10.29 7.06 1.00
CA VAL A 78 9.86 6.49 -0.27
C VAL A 78 9.94 4.97 -0.17
N ILE A 79 8.83 4.30 -0.48
CA ILE A 79 8.74 2.85 -0.42
C ILE A 79 8.32 2.34 -1.79
N LEU A 80 9.14 1.47 -2.39
CA LEU A 80 8.86 0.87 -3.69
C LEU A 80 8.27 -0.52 -3.53
N PHE A 81 7.16 -0.77 -4.21
CA PHE A 81 6.51 -2.07 -4.28
C PHE A 81 6.63 -2.61 -5.70
N GLU A 82 7.56 -3.50 -5.90
CA GLU A 82 7.82 -4.20 -7.16
C GLU A 82 7.54 -5.69 -7.04
N GLY A 83 7.47 -6.39 -8.15
CA GLY A 83 7.24 -7.83 -8.15
C GLY A 83 6.33 -8.29 -9.27
N ARG A 84 6.10 -9.59 -9.31
CA ARG A 84 5.27 -10.26 -10.31
C ARG A 84 3.84 -9.72 -10.33
N ASP A 85 3.20 -9.82 -11.48
CA ASP A 85 1.77 -9.56 -11.59
C ASP A 85 1.00 -10.56 -10.72
N ALA A 86 -0.08 -10.07 -10.12
CA ALA A 86 -0.86 -10.79 -9.13
C ALA A 86 -0.11 -11.17 -7.82
N ALA A 87 1.12 -10.69 -7.57
CA ALA A 87 1.88 -11.01 -6.36
C ALA A 87 1.28 -10.43 -5.06
N GLY A 88 0.30 -9.54 -5.14
CA GLY A 88 -0.39 -9.01 -3.95
C GLY A 88 0.13 -7.67 -3.43
N LYS A 89 0.93 -6.94 -4.24
CA LYS A 89 1.43 -5.59 -3.92
C LYS A 89 0.34 -4.64 -3.43
N GLY A 90 -0.70 -4.44 -4.24
CA GLY A 90 -1.82 -3.56 -3.90
C GLY A 90 -2.54 -3.96 -2.60
N GLY A 91 -2.60 -5.25 -2.28
CA GLY A 91 -3.17 -5.73 -1.02
C GLY A 91 -2.35 -5.34 0.22
N VAL A 92 -1.02 -5.30 0.10
CA VAL A 92 -0.14 -4.80 1.17
C VAL A 92 -0.21 -3.29 1.28
N ILE A 93 -0.14 -2.59 0.14
CA ILE A 93 -0.26 -1.12 0.09
C ILE A 93 -1.57 -0.67 0.76
N LYS A 94 -2.70 -1.33 0.44
CA LYS A 94 -4.00 -1.02 1.05
C LYS A 94 -3.95 -1.18 2.58
N ARG A 95 -3.37 -2.27 3.13
CA ARG A 95 -3.27 -2.49 4.57
C ARG A 95 -2.34 -1.50 5.28
N ILE A 96 -1.32 -1.02 4.60
CA ILE A 96 -0.45 0.04 5.13
C ILE A 96 -1.22 1.36 5.19
N THR A 97 -1.91 1.74 4.10
CA THR A 97 -2.51 3.08 3.97
C THR A 97 -3.89 3.22 4.61
N GLN A 98 -4.58 2.13 4.86
CA GLN A 98 -5.99 2.07 5.28
C GLN A 98 -6.31 2.96 6.50
N ARG A 99 -5.38 3.04 7.45
CA ARG A 99 -5.55 3.81 8.71
C ARG A 99 -4.65 5.03 8.80
N LEU A 100 -3.89 5.32 7.76
CA LEU A 100 -3.01 6.47 7.72
C LEU A 100 -3.70 7.69 7.11
N ASN A 101 -3.28 8.86 7.55
CA ASN A 101 -3.77 10.12 7.00
C ASN A 101 -3.29 10.26 5.53
N PRO A 102 -4.20 10.36 4.54
CA PRO A 102 -3.83 10.43 3.12
C PRO A 102 -3.08 11.74 2.75
N ARG A 103 -3.09 12.75 3.63
CA ARG A 103 -2.27 13.95 3.46
C ARG A 103 -0.81 13.74 3.84
N VAL A 104 -0.53 12.72 4.63
CA VAL A 104 0.82 12.36 5.10
C VAL A 104 1.37 11.18 4.32
N CYS A 105 0.53 10.17 4.09
CA CYS A 105 0.88 8.94 3.41
C CYS A 105 0.04 8.81 2.12
N ARG A 106 0.70 8.78 0.96
CA ARG A 106 0.02 8.67 -0.33
C ARG A 106 0.63 7.58 -1.21
N VAL A 107 -0.20 7.07 -2.12
CA VAL A 107 0.21 6.08 -3.12
C VAL A 107 0.44 6.78 -4.46
N ALA A 108 1.58 6.51 -5.08
CA ALA A 108 1.93 6.92 -6.43
C ALA A 108 1.88 5.69 -7.34
N ALA A 109 0.85 5.60 -8.19
CA ALA A 109 0.70 4.57 -9.21
C ALA A 109 0.62 5.26 -10.57
N LEU A 110 1.75 5.32 -11.29
CA LEU A 110 1.83 6.07 -12.53
C LEU A 110 1.29 5.21 -13.71
N PRO A 111 0.48 5.78 -14.58
CA PRO A 111 0.07 5.11 -15.82
C PRO A 111 1.25 4.94 -16.77
N ALA A 112 1.03 4.30 -17.93
CA ALA A 112 2.03 4.28 -18.99
C ALA A 112 2.44 5.71 -19.38
N PRO A 113 3.74 5.96 -19.70
CA PRO A 113 4.20 7.30 -20.05
C PRO A 113 3.50 7.83 -21.31
N ASN A 114 3.04 9.07 -21.26
CA ASN A 114 2.52 9.77 -22.44
C ASN A 114 3.67 10.17 -23.39
N ASP A 115 3.34 10.69 -24.59
CA ASP A 115 4.37 10.97 -25.61
C ASP A 115 5.36 12.07 -25.17
N ARG A 116 4.93 13.03 -24.36
CA ARG A 116 5.82 14.02 -23.78
C ARG A 116 6.79 13.39 -22.78
N GLU A 117 6.26 12.55 -21.89
CA GLU A 117 7.07 11.89 -20.85
C GLU A 117 8.10 10.92 -21.43
N LYS A 118 7.80 10.26 -22.58
CA LYS A 118 8.76 9.40 -23.29
C LYS A 118 10.01 10.16 -23.78
N THR A 119 9.92 11.48 -24.01
CA THR A 119 11.04 12.31 -24.45
C THR A 119 11.77 13.02 -23.31
N GLN A 120 11.29 12.90 -22.09
CA GLN A 120 11.90 13.47 -20.90
C GLN A 120 13.00 12.54 -20.36
N TRP A 121 13.83 13.11 -19.48
CA TRP A 121 14.73 12.28 -18.67
C TRP A 121 13.92 11.24 -17.90
N TYR A 122 14.35 9.99 -17.96
CA TYR A 122 13.55 8.84 -17.52
C TYR A 122 12.97 8.98 -16.10
N PHE A 123 13.77 9.48 -15.14
CA PHE A 123 13.32 9.62 -13.74
C PHE A 123 12.39 10.81 -13.50
N GLN A 124 12.29 11.75 -14.44
CA GLN A 124 11.60 13.03 -14.25
C GLN A 124 10.13 12.88 -13.83
N ARG A 125 9.42 11.90 -14.41
CA ARG A 125 8.03 11.65 -14.07
C ARG A 125 7.81 11.13 -12.64
N TYR A 126 8.82 10.51 -12.04
CA TYR A 126 8.76 9.98 -10.67
C TYR A 126 9.11 11.06 -9.63
N ILE A 127 10.01 11.96 -9.93
CA ILE A 127 10.52 12.99 -9.01
C ILE A 127 9.39 13.90 -8.50
N SER A 128 8.41 14.24 -9.33
CA SER A 128 7.27 15.07 -8.94
C SER A 128 6.41 14.48 -7.81
N HIS A 129 6.55 13.18 -7.56
CA HIS A 129 5.82 12.47 -6.52
C HIS A 129 6.62 12.28 -5.23
N PHE A 130 7.85 12.77 -5.14
CA PHE A 130 8.66 12.57 -3.95
C PHE A 130 8.12 13.32 -2.73
N PRO A 131 8.39 12.80 -1.52
CA PRO A 131 7.86 13.35 -0.29
C PRO A 131 8.48 14.70 0.05
N ALA A 132 7.64 15.62 0.52
CA ALA A 132 8.08 16.74 1.33
C ALA A 132 8.42 16.29 2.76
N ALA A 133 8.95 17.19 3.58
CA ALA A 133 9.29 16.90 4.97
C ALA A 133 8.03 16.47 5.76
N GLY A 134 8.07 15.30 6.37
CA GLY A 134 6.95 14.72 7.12
C GLY A 134 5.99 13.89 6.26
N GLU A 135 6.41 13.45 5.07
CA GLU A 135 5.56 12.66 4.17
C GLU A 135 6.12 11.27 3.87
N ILE A 136 5.22 10.33 3.61
CA ILE A 136 5.47 8.96 3.17
C ILE A 136 4.86 8.78 1.78
N VAL A 137 5.64 8.28 0.82
CA VAL A 137 5.16 7.95 -0.52
C VAL A 137 5.40 6.48 -0.83
N LEU A 138 4.32 5.77 -1.17
CA LEU A 138 4.35 4.38 -1.60
C LEU A 138 4.21 4.34 -3.12
N PHE A 139 5.19 3.80 -3.82
CA PHE A 139 5.11 3.58 -5.26
C PHE A 139 4.57 2.17 -5.55
N ASP A 140 3.38 2.07 -6.16
CA ASP A 140 2.91 0.81 -6.77
C ASP A 140 3.47 0.74 -8.19
N ARG A 141 4.58 0.03 -8.35
CA ARG A 141 5.55 0.10 -9.44
C ARG A 141 6.28 1.45 -9.49
N SER A 142 7.48 1.44 -9.97
CA SER A 142 8.38 2.60 -9.92
C SER A 142 9.20 2.73 -11.20
N TRP A 143 10.30 3.44 -11.12
CA TRP A 143 11.33 3.51 -12.19
C TRP A 143 11.90 2.15 -12.57
N TYR A 144 11.70 1.13 -11.74
CA TYR A 144 12.09 -0.25 -12.07
C TYR A 144 11.23 -0.90 -13.16
N ASN A 145 10.17 -0.23 -13.66
CA ASN A 145 9.49 -0.64 -14.88
C ASN A 145 10.47 -0.82 -16.06
N ARG A 146 11.54 0.01 -16.14
CA ARG A 146 12.59 -0.11 -17.16
C ARG A 146 13.34 -1.44 -17.06
N ALA A 147 13.66 -1.89 -15.84
CA ALA A 147 14.34 -3.16 -15.60
C ALA A 147 13.41 -4.38 -15.80
N GLY A 148 12.10 -4.21 -15.72
CA GLY A 148 11.09 -5.26 -15.80
C GLY A 148 10.27 -5.20 -17.09
N VAL A 149 9.05 -4.65 -16.98
CA VAL A 149 8.05 -4.70 -18.05
C VAL A 149 8.54 -4.03 -19.35
N GLU A 150 9.26 -2.92 -19.27
CA GLU A 150 9.70 -2.21 -20.49
C GLU A 150 10.73 -3.03 -21.27
N LYS A 151 11.68 -3.67 -20.58
CA LYS A 151 12.65 -4.58 -21.21
C LYS A 151 11.99 -5.81 -21.79
N VAL A 152 11.18 -6.50 -21.00
CA VAL A 152 10.56 -7.79 -21.41
C VAL A 152 9.59 -7.60 -22.57
N MET A 153 8.87 -6.48 -22.61
CA MET A 153 7.90 -6.19 -23.66
C MET A 153 8.48 -5.43 -24.87
N GLY A 154 9.76 -5.05 -24.80
CA GLY A 154 10.41 -4.31 -25.88
C GLY A 154 9.96 -2.85 -25.97
N PHE A 155 9.58 -2.23 -24.84
CA PHE A 155 9.18 -0.82 -24.79
C PHE A 155 10.36 0.13 -24.61
N CYS A 156 11.54 -0.39 -24.38
CA CYS A 156 12.79 0.38 -24.37
C CYS A 156 13.85 -0.31 -25.24
N SER A 157 14.81 0.47 -25.73
CA SER A 157 15.98 -0.04 -26.42
C SER A 157 16.98 -0.67 -25.45
N ASP A 158 17.94 -1.43 -25.99
CA ASP A 158 19.02 -1.98 -25.18
C ASP A 158 19.92 -0.88 -24.60
N ASP A 159 20.15 0.20 -25.32
CA ASP A 159 20.92 1.35 -24.84
C ASP A 159 20.24 2.05 -23.66
N GLU A 160 18.90 2.26 -23.74
CA GLU A 160 18.11 2.84 -22.64
C GLU A 160 18.10 1.92 -21.40
N TYR A 161 18.06 0.61 -21.61
CA TYR A 161 18.13 -0.38 -20.56
C TYR A 161 19.47 -0.37 -19.83
N GLU A 162 20.58 -0.36 -20.59
CA GLU A 162 21.91 -0.30 -20.01
C GLU A 162 22.20 1.04 -19.31
N GLU A 163 21.72 2.16 -19.91
CA GLU A 163 21.83 3.48 -19.28
C GLU A 163 21.04 3.55 -17.97
N PHE A 164 19.88 2.93 -17.91
CA PHE A 164 19.12 2.83 -16.67
C PHE A 164 19.93 2.19 -15.55
N PHE A 165 20.60 1.07 -15.82
CA PHE A 165 21.40 0.39 -14.80
C PHE A 165 22.69 1.13 -14.41
N ARG A 166 23.21 2.01 -15.26
CA ARG A 166 24.29 2.94 -14.89
C ARG A 166 23.76 4.05 -13.97
N SER A 167 22.60 4.57 -14.30
CA SER A 167 22.05 5.75 -13.65
C SER A 167 21.33 5.45 -12.34
N VAL A 168 20.57 4.32 -12.22
CA VAL A 168 19.69 4.08 -11.08
C VAL A 168 20.42 3.95 -9.75
N PRO A 169 21.58 3.29 -9.62
CA PRO A 169 22.29 3.24 -8.34
C PRO A 169 22.75 4.62 -7.87
N GLU A 170 23.21 5.46 -8.80
CA GLU A 170 23.63 6.82 -8.46
C GLU A 170 22.45 7.73 -8.11
N PHE A 171 21.34 7.57 -8.83
CA PHE A 171 20.08 8.26 -8.52
C PHE A 171 19.59 7.91 -7.10
N GLU A 172 19.55 6.64 -6.74
CA GLU A 172 19.11 6.19 -5.42
C GLU A 172 20.07 6.64 -4.30
N LYS A 173 21.38 6.56 -4.51
CA LYS A 173 22.36 7.13 -3.57
C LYS A 173 22.16 8.63 -3.38
N MET A 174 21.85 9.37 -4.43
CA MET A 174 21.57 10.80 -4.34
C MET A 174 20.31 11.05 -3.50
N LEU A 175 19.24 10.26 -3.66
CA LEU A 175 18.04 10.36 -2.84
C LEU A 175 18.35 10.12 -1.36
N VAL A 176 19.06 9.04 -1.06
CA VAL A 176 19.44 8.70 0.33
C VAL A 176 20.32 9.80 0.95
N ARG A 177 21.32 10.29 0.23
CA ARG A 177 22.18 11.41 0.70
C ARG A 177 21.38 12.72 0.90
N SER A 178 20.28 12.91 0.18
CA SER A 178 19.39 14.06 0.40
C SER A 178 18.54 13.93 1.68
N GLY A 179 18.62 12.78 2.39
CA GLY A 179 17.85 12.50 3.59
C GLY A 179 16.47 11.86 3.33
N ILE A 180 16.26 11.26 2.16
CA ILE A 180 15.09 10.42 1.87
C ILE A 180 15.43 8.99 2.26
N GLN A 181 14.65 8.38 3.13
CA GLN A 181 14.74 6.95 3.40
C GLN A 181 14.06 6.19 2.27
N LEU A 182 14.84 5.40 1.53
CA LEU A 182 14.36 4.60 0.40
C LEU A 182 14.32 3.12 0.81
N VAL A 183 13.12 2.51 0.74
CA VAL A 183 12.91 1.09 1.02
C VAL A 183 12.38 0.42 -0.25
N LYS A 184 12.98 -0.70 -0.66
CA LYS A 184 12.63 -1.39 -1.89
C LYS A 184 12.16 -2.81 -1.61
N TYR A 185 10.92 -3.14 -1.98
CA TYR A 185 10.33 -4.48 -1.84
C TYR A 185 10.09 -5.14 -3.19
N TRP A 186 10.51 -6.40 -3.29
CA TRP A 186 10.17 -7.29 -4.39
C TRP A 186 9.25 -8.40 -3.91
N PHE A 187 8.01 -8.44 -4.43
CA PHE A 187 7.03 -9.48 -4.12
C PHE A 187 7.22 -10.68 -5.04
N SER A 188 7.59 -11.81 -4.44
CA SER A 188 7.88 -13.06 -5.14
C SER A 188 6.76 -14.07 -4.93
N ILE A 189 6.28 -14.65 -6.02
CA ILE A 189 5.33 -15.77 -6.06
C ILE A 189 5.83 -16.84 -7.01
N THR A 190 5.30 -18.05 -6.89
CA THR A 190 5.53 -19.13 -7.85
C THR A 190 4.66 -18.95 -9.09
N ASP A 191 5.02 -19.66 -10.17
CA ASP A 191 4.24 -19.71 -11.40
C ASP A 191 2.83 -20.27 -11.15
N ASP A 192 2.74 -21.37 -10.41
CA ASP A 192 1.46 -22.00 -10.05
C ASP A 192 0.55 -21.03 -9.26
N GLU A 193 1.12 -20.28 -8.33
CA GLU A 193 0.36 -19.30 -7.55
C GLU A 193 -0.12 -18.14 -8.42
N GLN A 194 0.71 -17.65 -9.35
CA GLN A 194 0.27 -16.62 -10.30
C GLN A 194 -0.88 -17.15 -11.16
N HIS A 195 -0.76 -18.40 -11.65
CA HIS A 195 -1.82 -19.03 -12.43
C HIS A 195 -3.14 -19.08 -11.66
N ALA A 196 -3.11 -19.62 -10.45
CA ALA A 196 -4.30 -19.72 -9.62
C ALA A 196 -4.97 -18.36 -9.39
N ARG A 197 -4.15 -17.30 -9.15
CA ARG A 197 -4.65 -15.94 -8.97
C ARG A 197 -5.27 -15.34 -10.22
N PHE A 198 -4.72 -15.60 -11.40
CA PHE A 198 -5.31 -15.16 -12.65
C PHE A 198 -6.62 -15.87 -12.96
N VAL A 199 -6.70 -17.19 -12.74
CA VAL A 199 -7.95 -17.94 -12.86
C VAL A 199 -9.02 -17.36 -11.92
N GLY A 200 -8.67 -17.09 -10.67
CA GLY A 200 -9.58 -16.46 -9.72
C GLY A 200 -10.07 -15.08 -10.17
N ARG A 201 -9.22 -14.26 -10.83
CA ARG A 201 -9.66 -12.97 -11.41
C ARG A 201 -10.63 -13.13 -12.56
N ILE A 202 -10.44 -14.16 -13.42
CA ILE A 202 -11.33 -14.43 -14.56
C ILE A 202 -12.72 -14.84 -14.07
N GLN A 203 -12.78 -15.61 -12.99
CA GLN A 203 -14.03 -16.17 -12.46
C GLN A 203 -14.82 -15.20 -11.60
N ASP A 204 -14.18 -14.18 -11.04
CA ASP A 204 -14.80 -13.22 -10.13
C ASP A 204 -15.13 -11.89 -10.85
N PRO A 205 -16.43 -11.58 -11.05
CA PRO A 205 -16.87 -10.34 -11.71
C PRO A 205 -16.33 -9.06 -11.04
N LEU A 206 -16.07 -9.09 -9.74
CA LEU A 206 -15.53 -7.96 -8.98
C LEU A 206 -14.02 -7.78 -9.19
N LYS A 207 -13.34 -8.78 -9.79
CA LYS A 207 -11.89 -8.78 -10.01
C LYS A 207 -11.48 -8.78 -11.48
N GLN A 208 -12.41 -9.01 -12.41
CA GLN A 208 -12.11 -9.07 -13.86
C GLN A 208 -11.41 -7.80 -14.35
N TRP A 209 -11.77 -6.63 -13.84
CA TRP A 209 -11.15 -5.35 -14.18
C TRP A 209 -9.64 -5.28 -13.84
N LYS A 210 -9.16 -6.15 -12.94
CA LYS A 210 -7.74 -6.26 -12.56
C LYS A 210 -6.92 -7.08 -13.56
N LEU A 211 -7.57 -7.69 -14.55
CA LEU A 211 -6.89 -8.49 -15.55
C LEU A 211 -6.71 -7.66 -16.82
N SER A 212 -5.48 -7.39 -17.18
CA SER A 212 -5.11 -6.66 -18.39
C SER A 212 -4.50 -7.59 -19.45
N PRO A 213 -4.45 -7.19 -20.73
CA PRO A 213 -3.69 -7.91 -21.75
C PRO A 213 -2.22 -8.10 -21.37
N MET A 214 -1.64 -7.16 -20.63
CA MET A 214 -0.26 -7.25 -20.16
C MET A 214 -0.05 -8.37 -19.14
N ASP A 215 -1.05 -8.66 -18.31
CA ASP A 215 -0.99 -9.79 -17.36
C ASP A 215 -0.89 -11.13 -18.12
N LEU A 216 -1.61 -11.27 -19.24
CA LEU A 216 -1.56 -12.47 -20.07
C LEU A 216 -0.20 -12.65 -20.75
N GLU A 217 0.38 -11.56 -21.26
CA GLU A 217 1.72 -11.58 -21.85
C GLU A 217 2.81 -11.84 -20.78
N SER A 218 2.67 -11.28 -19.59
CA SER A 218 3.62 -11.50 -18.50
C SER A 218 3.70 -12.99 -18.10
N ARG A 219 2.58 -13.70 -18.19
CA ARG A 219 2.53 -15.14 -17.96
C ARG A 219 3.28 -15.92 -19.04
N ARG A 220 3.09 -15.57 -20.33
CA ARG A 220 3.77 -16.23 -21.44
C ARG A 220 5.28 -16.05 -21.40
N ARG A 221 5.77 -14.96 -20.81
CA ARG A 221 7.18 -14.58 -20.72
C ARG A 221 7.75 -14.74 -19.30
N TRP A 222 7.31 -15.79 -18.61
CA TRP A 222 7.68 -16.01 -17.20
C TRP A 222 9.20 -16.03 -17.00
N GLU A 223 9.96 -16.72 -17.86
CA GLU A 223 11.41 -16.84 -17.78
C GLU A 223 12.10 -15.51 -18.10
N ASP A 224 11.58 -14.74 -19.06
CA ASP A 224 12.16 -13.43 -19.40
C ASP A 224 12.00 -12.45 -18.21
N TYR A 225 10.84 -12.46 -17.57
CA TYR A 225 10.66 -11.71 -16.33
C TYR A 225 11.54 -12.22 -15.18
N THR A 226 11.83 -13.53 -15.14
CA THR A 226 12.74 -14.09 -14.14
C THR A 226 14.15 -13.56 -14.35
N ARG A 227 14.67 -13.60 -15.58
CA ARG A 227 15.98 -13.04 -15.93
C ARG A 227 16.06 -11.54 -15.65
N ALA A 228 15.01 -10.79 -16.04
CA ALA A 228 14.93 -9.36 -15.79
C ALA A 228 15.01 -9.04 -14.29
N LYS A 229 14.28 -9.79 -13.44
CA LYS A 229 14.36 -9.68 -11.98
C LYS A 229 15.77 -9.98 -11.45
N GLU A 230 16.40 -11.07 -11.92
CA GLU A 230 17.72 -11.48 -11.46
C GLU A 230 18.77 -10.42 -11.79
N THR A 231 18.77 -9.93 -13.03
CA THR A 231 19.65 -8.82 -13.46
C THR A 231 19.39 -7.54 -12.64
N MET A 232 18.12 -7.22 -12.39
CA MET A 232 17.75 -6.06 -11.58
C MET A 232 18.30 -6.18 -10.16
N LEU A 233 18.08 -7.32 -9.50
CA LEU A 233 18.60 -7.53 -8.14
C LEU A 233 20.11 -7.47 -8.09
N GLU A 234 20.81 -8.15 -9.02
CA GLU A 234 22.26 -8.18 -9.09
C GLU A 234 22.86 -6.76 -9.26
N ARG A 235 22.29 -5.97 -10.17
CA ARG A 235 22.87 -4.67 -10.56
C ARG A 235 22.42 -3.49 -9.68
N THR A 236 21.38 -3.68 -8.86
CA THR A 236 20.76 -2.56 -8.10
C THR A 236 20.55 -2.84 -6.61
N HIS A 237 21.03 -3.99 -6.10
CA HIS A 237 21.08 -4.22 -4.66
C HIS A 237 22.30 -3.51 -4.08
N ILE A 238 22.11 -2.25 -3.68
CA ILE A 238 23.17 -1.40 -3.12
C ILE A 238 23.00 -1.25 -1.60
N PRO A 239 24.09 -1.08 -0.84
CA PRO A 239 24.02 -0.97 0.62
C PRO A 239 23.15 0.18 1.11
N GLU A 240 23.14 1.31 0.39
CA GLU A 240 22.37 2.51 0.74
C GLU A 240 20.85 2.33 0.55
N ALA A 241 20.46 1.43 -0.38
CA ALA A 241 19.08 1.11 -0.69
C ALA A 241 18.97 -0.36 -1.12
N PRO A 242 19.00 -1.31 -0.18
CA PRO A 242 18.93 -2.74 -0.48
C PRO A 242 17.54 -3.15 -0.94
N TRP A 243 17.46 -4.23 -1.73
CA TRP A 243 16.22 -4.92 -2.04
C TRP A 243 15.85 -5.89 -0.93
N TRP A 244 14.55 -5.91 -0.59
CA TRP A 244 13.95 -6.87 0.33
C TRP A 244 12.95 -7.74 -0.41
N ILE A 245 13.11 -9.05 -0.33
CA ILE A 245 12.24 -10.01 -1.04
C ILE A 245 11.13 -10.46 -0.10
N VAL A 246 9.89 -10.16 -0.47
CA VAL A 246 8.69 -10.61 0.25
C VAL A 246 8.20 -11.90 -0.39
N GLN A 247 8.21 -13.00 0.37
CA GLN A 247 7.59 -14.26 -0.04
C GLN A 247 6.06 -14.11 0.00
N ALA A 248 5.43 -14.06 -1.17
CA ALA A 248 4.04 -13.62 -1.29
C ALA A 248 3.07 -14.71 -1.76
N VAL A 249 3.45 -15.99 -1.65
CA VAL A 249 2.57 -17.14 -1.89
C VAL A 249 1.42 -17.13 -0.88
N ASP A 250 1.72 -16.95 0.40
CA ASP A 250 0.70 -16.70 1.43
C ASP A 250 0.49 -15.19 1.58
N LYS A 251 -0.65 -14.69 1.12
CA LYS A 251 -1.00 -13.26 1.15
C LYS A 251 -1.03 -12.68 2.55
N LYS A 252 -1.54 -13.43 3.55
CA LYS A 252 -1.66 -12.96 4.93
C LYS A 252 -0.29 -12.79 5.57
N ARG A 253 0.56 -13.80 5.44
CA ARG A 253 1.95 -13.74 5.92
C ARG A 253 2.74 -12.65 5.21
N ALA A 254 2.57 -12.52 3.90
CA ALA A 254 3.24 -11.46 3.13
C ALA A 254 2.87 -10.06 3.63
N ARG A 255 1.60 -9.81 3.95
CA ARG A 255 1.12 -8.54 4.51
C ARG A 255 1.76 -8.26 5.87
N LEU A 256 1.63 -9.19 6.80
CA LEU A 256 2.18 -9.02 8.16
C LEU A 256 3.70 -8.84 8.13
N ASN A 257 4.41 -9.72 7.43
CA ASN A 257 5.88 -9.68 7.37
C ASN A 257 6.40 -8.42 6.68
N CYS A 258 5.73 -7.95 5.62
CA CYS A 258 6.14 -6.73 4.94
C CYS A 258 5.94 -5.49 5.82
N ILE A 259 4.81 -5.40 6.53
CA ILE A 259 4.52 -4.28 7.44
C ILE A 259 5.48 -4.30 8.63
N ASP A 260 5.68 -5.45 9.27
CA ASP A 260 6.59 -5.61 10.39
C ASP A 260 8.03 -5.25 10.02
N HIS A 261 8.49 -5.74 8.86
CA HIS A 261 9.79 -5.38 8.33
C HIS A 261 9.90 -3.88 8.03
N LEU A 262 8.88 -3.24 7.44
CA LEU A 262 8.87 -1.80 7.19
C LEU A 262 9.03 -1.01 8.49
N LEU A 263 8.29 -1.36 9.53
CA LEU A 263 8.39 -0.76 10.84
C LEU A 263 9.80 -0.91 11.43
N SER A 264 10.44 -2.07 11.25
CA SER A 264 11.80 -2.31 11.75
C SER A 264 12.89 -1.49 11.05
N GLN A 265 12.62 -0.95 9.85
CA GLN A 265 13.57 -0.12 9.10
C GLN A 265 13.65 1.32 9.61
N VAL A 266 12.78 1.74 10.49
CA VAL A 266 12.66 3.13 10.94
C VAL A 266 12.82 3.20 12.45
N PRO A 267 13.70 4.07 13.00
CA PRO A 267 13.89 4.22 14.43
C PRO A 267 12.82 5.13 15.06
N TYR A 268 11.53 4.87 14.74
CA TYR A 268 10.43 5.67 15.28
C TYR A 268 10.18 5.37 16.77
N HIS A 269 9.57 6.31 17.44
CA HIS A 269 9.15 6.23 18.83
C HIS A 269 7.83 6.98 19.03
N ASP A 270 7.18 6.76 20.17
CA ASP A 270 5.95 7.46 20.51
C ASP A 270 6.19 8.98 20.57
N VAL A 271 5.32 9.73 19.92
CA VAL A 271 5.33 11.19 19.94
C VAL A 271 4.27 11.67 20.93
N PRO A 272 4.61 12.56 21.87
CA PRO A 272 3.63 13.10 22.79
C PRO A 272 2.52 13.85 22.05
N HIS A 273 1.28 13.48 22.31
CA HIS A 273 0.11 14.23 21.83
C HIS A 273 -0.36 15.19 22.93
N PRO A 274 -0.70 16.44 22.62
CA PRO A 274 -1.32 17.32 23.59
C PRO A 274 -2.68 16.78 24.02
N ASP A 275 -3.02 16.93 25.29
CA ASP A 275 -4.36 16.62 25.78
C ASP A 275 -5.40 17.47 25.06
N VAL A 276 -6.26 16.84 24.31
CA VAL A 276 -7.35 17.51 23.58
C VAL A 276 -8.60 17.50 24.45
N GLN A 277 -9.04 18.70 24.86
CA GLN A 277 -10.34 18.87 25.49
C GLN A 277 -11.34 19.37 24.46
N LEU A 278 -12.46 18.66 24.30
CA LEU A 278 -13.54 19.12 23.42
C LEU A 278 -14.17 20.40 24.02
N PRO A 279 -14.16 21.52 23.28
CA PRO A 279 -14.80 22.72 23.76
C PRO A 279 -16.33 22.54 23.84
N ALA A 280 -16.95 23.20 24.81
CA ALA A 280 -18.40 23.23 24.88
C ALA A 280 -18.99 23.88 23.63
N ARG A 281 -20.09 23.29 23.11
CA ARG A 281 -20.78 23.86 21.96
C ARG A 281 -21.40 25.22 22.32
N VAL A 282 -20.99 26.27 21.65
CA VAL A 282 -21.62 27.57 21.73
C VAL A 282 -22.86 27.56 20.82
N ARG A 283 -24.07 27.69 21.43
CA ARG A 283 -25.30 27.79 20.69
C ARG A 283 -25.56 29.26 20.33
N ASN A 284 -25.89 29.52 19.06
CA ASN A 284 -26.41 30.82 18.65
C ASN A 284 -27.96 30.79 18.77
N PRO A 285 -28.58 31.49 19.73
CA PRO A 285 -30.01 31.48 19.93
C PRO A 285 -30.79 32.16 18.77
N ASP A 286 -30.12 33.04 18.02
CA ASP A 286 -30.75 33.80 16.92
C ASP A 286 -30.66 33.02 15.59
N TYR A 287 -30.00 31.85 15.55
CA TYR A 287 -29.89 31.04 14.35
C TYR A 287 -31.12 30.17 14.15
N ILE A 288 -31.88 30.47 13.09
CA ILE A 288 -33.02 29.66 12.64
C ILE A 288 -32.55 28.78 11.49
N ARG A 289 -32.63 27.46 11.69
CA ARG A 289 -32.29 26.50 10.64
C ARG A 289 -33.36 26.46 9.56
N HIS A 290 -32.98 26.74 8.32
CA HIS A 290 -33.90 26.58 7.20
C HIS A 290 -34.14 25.08 6.92
N PRO A 291 -35.37 24.67 6.61
CA PRO A 291 -35.66 23.30 6.22
C PRO A 291 -34.97 22.96 4.89
N VAL A 292 -34.42 21.76 4.80
CA VAL A 292 -33.89 21.24 3.54
C VAL A 292 -35.04 20.61 2.77
N PRO A 293 -35.24 20.95 1.47
CA PRO A 293 -36.28 20.34 0.65
C PRO A 293 -36.09 18.82 0.53
N ASP A 294 -37.18 18.06 0.51
CA ASP A 294 -37.15 16.58 0.49
C ASP A 294 -36.39 16.00 -0.71
N ASN A 295 -36.42 16.70 -1.84
CA ASN A 295 -35.71 16.30 -3.06
C ASN A 295 -34.16 16.43 -2.98
N MET A 296 -33.64 17.00 -1.90
CA MET A 296 -32.19 17.08 -1.64
C MET A 296 -31.65 15.91 -0.79
N PHE A 297 -32.56 15.11 -0.23
CA PHE A 297 -32.12 13.93 0.53
C PHE A 297 -31.92 12.75 -0.40
N VAL A 298 -30.86 11.97 -0.11
CA VAL A 298 -30.68 10.67 -0.74
C VAL A 298 -31.83 9.76 -0.31
N PRO A 299 -32.56 9.11 -1.24
CA PRO A 299 -33.61 8.19 -0.86
C PRO A 299 -33.11 7.05 0.01
N GLU A 300 -33.73 6.86 1.17
CA GLU A 300 -33.50 5.70 2.02
C GLU A 300 -34.15 4.46 1.37
N LYS A 301 -33.32 3.52 0.92
CA LYS A 301 -33.79 2.28 0.30
C LYS A 301 -33.49 1.05 1.13
N TYR A 302 -32.68 1.19 2.20
CA TYR A 302 -32.22 0.13 3.07
C TYR A 302 -32.45 0.50 4.53
#